data_09461ba118933e60795e188fa48d4183
#
_entry.id   09461ba118933e60795e188fa48d4183
#
_cell.length_a   1.000
_cell.length_b   1.000
_cell.length_c   1.000
_cell.angle_alpha   90.00
_cell.angle_beta   90.00
_cell.angle_gamma   90.00
#
_symmetry.space_group_name_H-M   'P 1'
#
loop_
_entity.id
_entity.type
_entity.pdbx_description
1 polymer ?
#
loop_
_entity_poly.entity_id
_entity_poly.type
_entity_poly.pdbx_seq_one_letter_code
_entity_poly.pdbx_strand_id
1 'polypeptide(L)'
;MSLNDNFVYMPPQGELSILYEDDDLVIIEKPAGLLSVPGRLPEHHDSAYYRVLEQFPNAKITHRLDMATSGILMFAKYRDAEVAVSKMFQARTVKKNYIALVQGKLPDTGRIEVPLITDWENRPRQIVHFELGKQALTLYEHLEYDEAKDVSRVLLTPITGRSHQL
;
A
#
# COMPACT_ATOMS: atom_id res chain seq x y z
N MET A 1 0.58 -7.71 27.51
CA MET A 1 1.69 -6.96 26.87
C MET A 1 1.34 -6.86 25.39
N SER A 2 1.06 -5.66 24.91
CA SER A 2 0.76 -5.42 23.50
C SER A 2 2.05 -5.59 22.70
N LEU A 3 2.00 -6.31 21.57
CA LEU A 3 3.14 -6.51 20.65
C LEU A 3 3.70 -5.18 20.07
N ASN A 4 3.08 -4.05 20.41
CA ASN A 4 3.43 -2.72 19.90
C ASN A 4 4.45 -1.94 20.73
N ASP A 5 4.88 -2.44 21.88
CA ASP A 5 5.72 -1.65 22.81
C ASP A 5 7.20 -1.52 22.38
N ASN A 6 7.61 -2.17 21.27
CA ASN A 6 9.00 -2.14 20.78
C ASN A 6 9.15 -1.77 19.29
N PHE A 7 8.09 -1.28 18.61
CA PHE A 7 8.25 -0.84 17.24
C PHE A 7 8.94 0.52 17.16
N VAL A 8 10.19 0.52 16.73
CA VAL A 8 10.96 1.74 16.45
C VAL A 8 10.85 2.05 14.96
N TYR A 9 10.23 3.18 14.62
CA TYR A 9 10.13 3.63 13.25
C TYR A 9 11.45 4.28 12.81
N MET A 10 12.11 3.68 11.83
CA MET A 10 13.33 4.19 11.21
C MET A 10 13.07 4.34 9.70
N PRO A 11 12.54 5.50 9.27
CA PRO A 11 12.25 5.73 7.86
C PRO A 11 13.54 5.76 7.03
N PRO A 12 13.50 5.23 5.79
CA PRO A 12 14.62 5.33 4.87
C PRO A 12 14.95 6.80 4.61
N GLN A 13 16.23 7.13 4.62
CA GLN A 13 16.74 8.47 4.35
C GLN A 13 16.81 8.72 2.83
N GLY A 14 16.88 9.99 2.44
CA GLY A 14 17.00 10.43 1.07
C GLY A 14 15.74 11.09 0.52
N GLU A 15 15.89 11.70 -0.64
CA GLU A 15 14.81 12.37 -1.36
C GLU A 15 13.85 11.35 -2.01
N LEU A 16 12.59 11.75 -2.20
CA LEU A 16 11.63 10.96 -2.94
C LEU A 16 11.87 11.12 -4.45
N SER A 17 11.90 9.99 -5.16
CA SER A 17 11.95 9.98 -6.61
C SER A 17 10.58 10.38 -7.17
N ILE A 18 10.50 11.49 -7.89
CA ILE A 18 9.31 11.90 -8.63
C ILE A 18 9.33 11.17 -9.97
N LEU A 19 8.33 10.32 -10.20
CA LEU A 19 8.17 9.54 -11.42
C LEU A 19 7.39 10.31 -12.49
N TYR A 20 6.45 11.16 -12.07
CA TYR A 20 5.62 11.97 -12.95
C TYR A 20 5.07 13.18 -12.22
N GLU A 21 4.93 14.28 -12.94
CA GLU A 21 4.34 15.52 -12.47
C GLU A 21 3.64 16.24 -13.61
N ASP A 22 2.42 16.75 -13.35
CA ASP A 22 1.69 17.67 -14.22
C ASP A 22 0.98 18.75 -13.37
N ASP A 23 0.01 19.44 -13.94
CA ASP A 23 -0.74 20.49 -13.23
C ASP A 23 -1.63 19.92 -12.12
N ASP A 24 -2.09 18.68 -12.23
CA ASP A 24 -3.07 18.05 -11.34
C ASP A 24 -2.44 17.08 -10.32
N LEU A 25 -1.37 16.39 -10.71
CA LEU A 25 -0.84 15.23 -10.01
C LEU A 25 0.67 15.31 -9.79
N VAL A 26 1.11 14.69 -8.72
CA VAL A 26 2.49 14.26 -8.54
C VAL A 26 2.51 12.78 -8.15
N ILE A 27 3.36 12.01 -8.83
CA ILE A 27 3.52 10.57 -8.62
C ILE A 27 4.95 10.31 -8.21
N ILE A 28 5.12 9.62 -7.11
CA ILE A 28 6.44 9.28 -6.55
C ILE A 28 6.65 7.77 -6.49
N GLU A 29 7.90 7.37 -6.41
CA GLU A 29 8.29 6.05 -5.95
C GLU A 29 8.45 6.09 -4.43
N LYS A 30 7.51 5.46 -3.70
CA LYS A 30 7.62 5.33 -2.25
C LYS A 30 8.59 4.19 -1.92
N PRO A 31 9.66 4.42 -1.17
CA PRO A 31 10.53 3.33 -0.71
C PRO A 31 9.82 2.44 0.32
N ALA A 32 10.22 1.16 0.39
CA ALA A 32 9.83 0.28 1.48
C ALA A 32 10.33 0.84 2.83
N GLY A 33 9.57 0.65 3.89
CA GLY A 33 9.90 1.16 5.22
C GLY A 33 9.42 2.59 5.50
N LEU A 34 9.01 3.36 4.47
CA LEU A 34 8.44 4.70 4.65
C LEU A 34 6.92 4.63 4.79
N LEU A 35 6.36 5.31 5.78
CA LEU A 35 4.92 5.50 5.92
C LEU A 35 4.36 6.30 4.73
N SER A 36 3.15 5.97 4.27
CA SER A 36 2.45 6.77 3.24
C SER A 36 1.95 8.11 3.79
N VAL A 37 1.49 8.12 5.04
CA VAL A 37 0.98 9.29 5.76
C VAL A 37 1.54 9.30 7.18
N PRO A 38 1.58 10.46 7.86
CA PRO A 38 2.04 10.55 9.24
C PRO A 38 1.30 9.59 10.17
N GLY A 39 2.03 8.93 11.05
CA GLY A 39 1.46 8.17 12.15
C GLY A 39 0.93 9.07 13.27
N ARG A 40 0.42 8.45 14.33
CA ARG A 40 -0.18 9.19 15.47
C ARG A 40 0.85 9.80 16.40
N LEU A 41 2.01 9.15 16.54
CA LEU A 41 3.07 9.59 17.44
C LEU A 41 3.99 10.57 16.69
N PRO A 42 4.58 11.58 17.37
CA PRO A 42 5.50 12.52 16.75
C PRO A 42 6.67 11.86 16.01
N GLU A 43 7.23 10.80 16.56
CA GLU A 43 8.31 10.00 15.96
C GLU A 43 7.88 9.26 14.68
N HIS A 44 6.58 9.17 14.40
CA HIS A 44 6.02 8.58 13.18
C HIS A 44 5.54 9.62 12.16
N HIS A 45 5.94 10.88 12.30
CA HIS A 45 5.48 11.94 11.38
C HIS A 45 6.16 11.91 10.02
N ASP A 46 7.43 11.50 9.94
CA ASP A 46 8.10 11.36 8.65
C ASP A 46 7.34 10.33 7.78
N SER A 47 6.96 10.75 6.60
CA SER A 47 6.15 9.95 5.68
C SER A 47 6.26 10.51 4.27
N ALA A 48 5.88 9.71 3.28
CA ALA A 48 5.85 10.15 1.89
C ALA A 48 5.01 11.43 1.71
N TYR A 49 3.85 11.50 2.36
CA TYR A 49 2.98 12.70 2.30
C TYR A 49 3.66 13.93 2.92
N TYR A 50 4.27 13.78 4.09
CA TYR A 50 4.97 14.88 4.75
C TYR A 50 6.09 15.44 3.86
N ARG A 51 6.92 14.56 3.28
CA ARG A 51 8.00 14.95 2.37
C ARG A 51 7.50 15.59 1.07
N VAL A 52 6.36 15.11 0.53
CA VAL A 52 5.74 15.71 -0.67
C VAL A 52 5.25 17.13 -0.38
N LEU A 53 4.71 17.40 0.82
CA LEU A 53 4.25 18.73 1.20
C LEU A 53 5.36 19.79 1.23
N GLU A 54 6.61 19.41 1.39
CA GLU A 54 7.75 20.35 1.34
C GLU A 54 7.91 21.00 -0.03
N GLN A 55 7.60 20.25 -1.11
CA GLN A 55 7.66 20.76 -2.49
C GLN A 55 6.27 21.18 -3.01
N PHE A 56 5.21 20.53 -2.57
CA PHE A 56 3.83 20.73 -2.99
C PHE A 56 2.91 20.98 -1.78
N PRO A 57 2.92 22.20 -1.21
CA PRO A 57 2.24 22.50 0.08
C PRO A 57 0.72 22.23 0.09
N ASN A 58 0.08 22.24 -1.08
CA ASN A 58 -1.35 21.99 -1.23
C ASN A 58 -1.69 20.52 -1.58
N ALA A 59 -0.69 19.65 -1.70
CA ALA A 59 -0.90 18.25 -2.10
C ALA A 59 -1.88 17.52 -1.17
N LYS A 60 -2.62 16.60 -1.75
CA LYS A 60 -3.64 15.78 -1.07
C LYS A 60 -3.35 14.30 -1.35
N ILE A 61 -3.55 13.48 -0.33
CA ILE A 61 -3.41 12.03 -0.45
C ILE A 61 -4.59 11.46 -1.22
N THR A 62 -4.34 10.62 -2.21
CA THR A 62 -5.39 9.95 -3.00
C THR A 62 -5.57 8.48 -2.61
N HIS A 63 -4.51 7.81 -2.23
CA HIS A 63 -4.48 6.43 -1.75
C HIS A 63 -3.26 6.19 -0.87
N ARG A 64 -3.13 5.00 -0.32
CA ARG A 64 -2.00 4.62 0.55
C ARG A 64 -1.43 3.29 0.13
N LEU A 65 -0.12 3.14 0.32
CA LEU A 65 0.60 1.87 0.37
C LEU A 65 0.94 1.59 1.84
N ASP A 66 1.02 0.32 2.20
CA ASP A 66 1.50 -0.08 3.52
C ASP A 66 2.98 0.29 3.69
N MET A 67 3.46 0.41 4.92
CA MET A 67 4.82 0.86 5.20
C MET A 67 5.87 0.00 4.48
N ALA A 68 5.73 -1.32 4.55
CA ALA A 68 6.66 -2.25 3.93
C ALA A 68 6.56 -2.31 2.40
N THR A 69 5.44 -1.85 1.82
CA THR A 69 5.21 -1.85 0.37
C THR A 69 5.94 -0.68 -0.28
N SER A 70 6.74 -0.96 -1.29
CA SER A 70 7.35 0.05 -2.17
C SER A 70 6.53 0.26 -3.44
N GLY A 71 6.81 1.35 -4.17
CA GLY A 71 6.27 1.59 -5.50
C GLY A 71 5.45 2.87 -5.63
N ILE A 72 4.59 2.89 -6.63
CA ILE A 72 3.89 4.07 -7.11
C ILE A 72 2.88 4.59 -6.09
N LEU A 73 3.09 5.83 -5.62
CA LEU A 73 2.17 6.55 -4.75
C LEU A 73 1.83 7.89 -5.40
N MET A 74 0.51 8.16 -5.54
CA MET A 74 -0.01 9.33 -6.24
C MET A 74 -0.59 10.34 -5.25
N PHE A 75 -0.31 11.60 -5.48
CA PHE A 75 -0.91 12.73 -4.77
C PHE A 75 -1.57 13.67 -5.77
N ALA A 76 -2.69 14.24 -5.39
CA ALA A 76 -3.30 15.35 -6.12
C ALA A 76 -2.70 16.67 -5.65
N LYS A 77 -2.46 17.63 -6.54
CA LYS A 77 -1.88 18.94 -6.19
C LYS A 77 -2.89 19.90 -5.52
N TYR A 78 -4.19 19.63 -5.67
CA TYR A 78 -5.26 20.45 -5.10
C TYR A 78 -6.57 19.63 -4.90
N ARG A 79 -7.54 20.22 -4.25
CA ARG A 79 -8.76 19.53 -3.78
C ARG A 79 -9.60 18.91 -4.89
N ASP A 80 -9.82 19.62 -6.01
CA ASP A 80 -10.69 19.09 -7.08
C ASP A 80 -10.06 17.89 -7.78
N ALA A 81 -8.75 17.92 -7.99
CA ALA A 81 -8.00 16.76 -8.50
C ALA A 81 -8.08 15.57 -7.51
N GLU A 82 -7.97 15.82 -6.19
CA GLU A 82 -8.15 14.78 -5.17
C GLU A 82 -9.54 14.13 -5.27
N VAL A 83 -10.59 14.93 -5.39
CA VAL A 83 -11.97 14.44 -5.50
C VAL A 83 -12.14 13.60 -6.76
N ALA A 84 -11.59 14.06 -7.91
CA ALA A 84 -11.65 13.33 -9.18
C ALA A 84 -10.96 11.96 -9.07
N VAL A 85 -9.72 11.93 -8.57
CA VAL A 85 -8.96 10.70 -8.38
C VAL A 85 -9.64 9.75 -7.37
N SER A 86 -10.15 10.30 -6.26
CA SER A 86 -10.88 9.51 -5.25
C SER A 86 -12.11 8.81 -5.84
N LYS A 87 -12.86 9.48 -6.72
CA LYS A 87 -13.99 8.87 -7.46
C LYS A 87 -13.51 7.72 -8.37
N MET A 88 -12.37 7.87 -9.02
CA MET A 88 -11.79 6.79 -9.85
C MET A 88 -11.42 5.56 -9.02
N PHE A 89 -10.83 5.74 -7.82
CA PHE A 89 -10.55 4.65 -6.90
C PHE A 89 -11.85 3.99 -6.39
N GLN A 90 -12.87 4.76 -6.04
CA GLN A 90 -14.18 4.25 -5.60
C GLN A 90 -14.87 3.46 -6.72
N ALA A 91 -14.83 3.97 -7.95
CA ALA A 91 -15.37 3.29 -9.13
C ALA A 91 -14.51 2.10 -9.60
N ARG A 92 -13.36 1.86 -8.99
CA ARG A 92 -12.41 0.79 -9.36
C ARG A 92 -11.90 0.88 -10.80
N THR A 93 -11.83 2.09 -11.36
CA THR A 93 -11.28 2.33 -12.70
C THR A 93 -9.76 2.41 -12.70
N VAL A 94 -9.13 2.67 -11.55
CA VAL A 94 -7.68 2.64 -11.38
C VAL A 94 -7.21 1.19 -11.31
N LYS A 95 -6.50 0.74 -12.34
CA LYS A 95 -5.86 -0.58 -12.36
C LYS A 95 -4.56 -0.55 -11.57
N LYS A 96 -4.32 -1.58 -10.76
CA LYS A 96 -3.14 -1.68 -9.90
C LYS A 96 -2.59 -3.10 -9.98
N ASN A 97 -1.29 -3.19 -10.14
CA ASN A 97 -0.56 -4.46 -10.07
C ASN A 97 0.59 -4.34 -9.08
N TYR A 98 0.90 -5.44 -8.42
CA TYR A 98 2.00 -5.56 -7.48
C TYR A 98 2.81 -6.80 -7.80
N ILE A 99 4.10 -6.75 -7.55
CA ILE A 99 4.96 -7.93 -7.56
C ILE A 99 5.23 -8.33 -6.12
N ALA A 100 5.06 -9.61 -5.83
CA ALA A 100 5.39 -10.18 -4.53
C ALA A 100 6.21 -11.46 -4.69
N LEU A 101 6.96 -11.76 -3.63
CA LEU A 101 7.60 -13.05 -3.43
C LEU A 101 6.83 -13.80 -2.34
N VAL A 102 6.43 -15.02 -2.63
CA VAL A 102 5.69 -15.87 -1.71
C VAL A 102 6.37 -17.22 -1.58
N GLN A 103 6.32 -17.82 -0.40
CA GLN A 103 6.91 -19.14 -0.17
C GLN A 103 6.12 -20.23 -0.89
N GLY A 104 6.82 -21.21 -1.41
CA GLY A 104 6.26 -22.37 -2.08
C GLY A 104 5.98 -22.16 -3.57
N LYS A 105 5.72 -23.27 -4.26
CA LYS A 105 5.31 -23.29 -5.66
C LYS A 105 3.82 -23.14 -5.79
N LEU A 106 3.39 -22.13 -6.52
CA LEU A 106 1.97 -21.84 -6.76
C LEU A 106 1.49 -22.36 -8.13
N PRO A 107 0.17 -22.63 -8.30
CA PRO A 107 -0.44 -22.79 -9.61
C PRO A 107 -0.26 -21.53 -10.48
N ASP A 108 -0.39 -21.69 -11.81
CA ASP A 108 -0.16 -20.61 -12.77
C ASP A 108 -1.00 -19.38 -12.52
N THR A 109 -2.24 -19.55 -12.09
CA THR A 109 -3.15 -18.46 -11.72
C THR A 109 -4.04 -18.86 -10.56
N GLY A 110 -4.57 -17.87 -9.86
CA GLY A 110 -5.57 -18.12 -8.82
C GLY A 110 -6.20 -16.85 -8.26
N ARG A 111 -7.06 -17.06 -7.27
CA ARG A 111 -7.77 -15.99 -6.55
C ARG A 111 -7.69 -16.22 -5.05
N ILE A 112 -7.48 -15.13 -4.33
CA ILE A 112 -7.55 -15.11 -2.87
C ILE A 112 -8.74 -14.25 -2.51
N GLU A 113 -9.76 -14.86 -1.92
CA GLU A 113 -11.02 -14.20 -1.56
C GLU A 113 -11.37 -14.51 -0.12
N VAL A 114 -10.95 -13.62 0.78
CA VAL A 114 -11.18 -13.77 2.22
C VAL A 114 -11.58 -12.43 2.83
N PRO A 115 -12.56 -12.42 3.76
CA PRO A 115 -12.98 -11.19 4.42
C PRO A 115 -11.96 -10.76 5.49
N LEU A 116 -11.57 -9.48 5.46
CA LEU A 116 -10.59 -8.90 6.37
C LEU A 116 -11.23 -7.90 7.34
N ILE A 117 -10.78 -7.92 8.59
CA ILE A 117 -11.12 -6.93 9.62
C ILE A 117 -9.90 -6.58 10.45
N THR A 118 -9.91 -5.39 11.04
CA THR A 118 -8.84 -4.96 11.94
C THR A 118 -8.84 -5.80 13.23
N ASP A 119 -7.71 -6.36 13.58
CA ASP A 119 -7.45 -6.92 14.91
C ASP A 119 -7.26 -5.75 15.89
N TRP A 120 -8.35 -5.40 16.60
CA TRP A 120 -8.36 -4.20 17.44
C TRP A 120 -7.37 -4.24 18.60
N GLU A 121 -7.05 -5.43 19.10
CA GLU A 121 -6.10 -5.63 20.19
C GLU A 121 -4.65 -5.48 19.70
N ASN A 122 -4.37 -5.91 18.46
CA ASN A 122 -3.04 -5.93 17.86
C ASN A 122 -2.91 -4.98 16.66
N ARG A 123 -3.60 -3.83 16.67
CA ARG A 123 -3.50 -2.85 15.57
C ARG A 123 -2.05 -2.45 15.28
N PRO A 124 -1.70 -2.28 13.99
CA PRO A 124 -2.55 -2.17 12.79
C PRO A 124 -2.86 -3.50 12.08
N ARG A 125 -2.62 -4.65 12.70
CA ARG A 125 -2.83 -5.98 12.12
C ARG A 125 -4.24 -6.17 11.60
N GLN A 126 -4.37 -6.92 10.50
CA GLN A 126 -5.65 -7.39 9.96
C GLN A 126 -5.76 -8.91 10.14
N ILE A 127 -6.97 -9.40 10.33
CA ILE A 127 -7.28 -10.84 10.45
C ILE A 127 -8.42 -11.21 9.52
N VAL A 128 -8.47 -12.49 9.14
CA VAL A 128 -9.61 -13.07 8.42
C VAL A 128 -10.76 -13.30 9.41
N HIS A 129 -11.94 -12.78 9.09
CA HIS A 129 -13.12 -12.97 9.93
C HIS A 129 -14.37 -13.08 9.04
N PHE A 130 -14.94 -14.26 8.96
CA PHE A 130 -16.00 -14.56 7.98
C PHE A 130 -17.35 -13.89 8.25
N GLU A 131 -17.65 -13.52 9.48
CA GLU A 131 -18.92 -12.87 9.85
C GLU A 131 -18.85 -11.34 9.75
N LEU A 132 -17.77 -10.72 10.26
CA LEU A 132 -17.65 -9.26 10.39
C LEU A 132 -16.64 -8.63 9.43
N GLY A 133 -15.84 -9.46 8.77
CA GLY A 133 -14.81 -9.01 7.83
C GLY A 133 -15.40 -8.41 6.55
N LYS A 134 -14.69 -7.43 6.00
CA LYS A 134 -15.03 -6.83 4.70
C LYS A 134 -14.41 -7.65 3.58
N GLN A 135 -15.20 -8.02 2.58
CA GLN A 135 -14.73 -8.78 1.41
C GLN A 135 -13.46 -8.17 0.82
N ALA A 136 -12.45 -9.02 0.64
CA ALA A 136 -11.20 -8.70 -0.03
C ALA A 136 -10.91 -9.76 -1.10
N LEU A 137 -10.61 -9.30 -2.31
CA LEU A 137 -10.32 -10.14 -3.47
C LEU A 137 -9.04 -9.67 -4.14
N THR A 138 -8.09 -10.59 -4.28
CA THR A 138 -6.86 -10.42 -5.06
C THR A 138 -6.76 -11.58 -6.05
N LEU A 139 -6.51 -11.26 -7.32
CA LEU A 139 -6.12 -12.24 -8.32
C LEU A 139 -4.61 -12.34 -8.36
N TYR A 140 -4.06 -13.51 -8.67
CA TYR A 140 -2.63 -13.65 -8.90
C TYR A 140 -2.31 -14.43 -10.18
N GLU A 141 -1.18 -14.11 -10.76
CA GLU A 141 -0.52 -14.83 -11.84
C GLU A 141 0.89 -15.20 -11.39
N HIS A 142 1.24 -16.48 -11.51
CA HIS A 142 2.57 -17.00 -11.21
C HIS A 142 3.52 -16.62 -12.34
N LEU A 143 4.59 -15.92 -12.02
CA LEU A 143 5.58 -15.45 -13.02
C LEU A 143 6.80 -16.36 -13.08
N GLU A 144 7.32 -16.77 -11.93
CA GLU A 144 8.59 -17.51 -11.84
C GLU A 144 8.65 -18.28 -10.51
N TYR A 145 9.31 -19.43 -10.50
CA TYR A 145 9.60 -20.19 -9.30
C TYR A 145 11.11 -20.44 -9.15
N ASP A 146 11.66 -19.98 -8.04
CA ASP A 146 13.03 -20.25 -7.61
C ASP A 146 13.03 -21.52 -6.74
N GLU A 147 13.38 -22.66 -7.33
CA GLU A 147 13.39 -23.95 -6.64
C GLU A 147 14.43 -24.00 -5.51
N ALA A 148 15.55 -23.29 -5.65
CA ALA A 148 16.62 -23.30 -4.65
C ALA A 148 16.20 -22.57 -3.34
N LYS A 149 15.30 -21.59 -3.45
CA LYS A 149 14.78 -20.80 -2.31
C LYS A 149 13.36 -21.21 -1.89
N ASP A 150 12.71 -22.09 -2.66
CA ASP A 150 11.28 -22.43 -2.53
C ASP A 150 10.40 -21.16 -2.53
N VAL A 151 10.61 -20.29 -3.51
CA VAL A 151 9.92 -18.99 -3.60
C VAL A 151 9.32 -18.80 -4.99
N SER A 152 8.05 -18.45 -5.04
CA SER A 152 7.37 -17.98 -6.26
C SER A 152 7.34 -16.46 -6.33
N ARG A 153 7.63 -15.92 -7.51
CA ARG A 153 7.37 -14.53 -7.87
C ARG A 153 6.00 -14.43 -8.53
N VAL A 154 5.16 -13.56 -8.04
CA VAL A 154 3.77 -13.45 -8.50
C VAL A 154 3.41 -12.02 -8.85
N LEU A 155 2.56 -11.87 -9.87
CA LEU A 155 1.81 -10.64 -10.16
C LEU A 155 0.50 -10.68 -9.39
N LEU A 156 0.25 -9.68 -8.55
CA LEU A 156 -0.97 -9.54 -7.79
C LEU A 156 -1.82 -8.42 -8.38
N THR A 157 -3.10 -8.70 -8.63
CA THR A 157 -4.09 -7.72 -9.09
C THR A 157 -5.19 -7.59 -8.03
N PRO A 158 -5.09 -6.62 -7.09
CA PRO A 158 -6.12 -6.42 -6.09
C PRO A 158 -7.36 -5.79 -6.70
N ILE A 159 -8.49 -6.50 -6.66
CA ILE A 159 -9.80 -6.02 -7.07
C ILE A 159 -10.40 -5.12 -5.99
N THR A 160 -10.13 -5.41 -4.74
CA THR A 160 -10.43 -4.59 -3.57
C THR A 160 -9.15 -3.95 -3.04
N GLY A 161 -9.24 -3.00 -2.11
CA GLY A 161 -8.09 -2.33 -1.49
C GLY A 161 -8.29 -2.22 0.02
N ARG A 162 -8.20 -3.33 0.74
CA ARG A 162 -8.22 -3.33 2.21
C ARG A 162 -6.82 -3.10 2.76
N SER A 163 -6.75 -2.61 4.00
CA SER A 163 -5.46 -2.51 4.70
C SER A 163 -4.83 -3.89 4.83
N HIS A 164 -3.52 -4.00 4.62
CA HIS A 164 -2.76 -5.25 4.69
C HIS A 164 -3.37 -6.38 3.84
N GLN A 165 -3.94 -6.06 2.67
CA GLN A 165 -4.55 -7.05 1.78
C GLN A 165 -3.48 -7.83 0.99
N LEU A 166 -2.32 -7.23 0.75
CA LEU A 166 -1.19 -7.78 0.01
C LEU A 166 -0.01 -8.01 0.93
#